data_d3fa7d606ff19e6aab2588cd3ca4deea
#
_entry.id   d3fa7d606ff19e6aab2588cd3ca4deea
#
_cell.length_a   1.000
_cell.length_b   1.000
_cell.length_c   1.000
_cell.angle_alpha   90.00
_cell.angle_beta   90.00
_cell.angle_gamma   90.00
#
_symmetry.space_group_name_H-M   'P 1'
#
loop_
_entity.id
_entity.type
_entity.pdbx_description
1 polymer ?
#
loop_
_entity_poly.entity_id
_entity_poly.type
_entity_poly.pdbx_seq_one_letter_code
_entity_poly.pdbx_strand_id
1 'polypeptide(L)'
;MFRNLLPRGAACRFVRHFVAKAKAASTRGLSLSMALPASFTSPGRGRAAGALLLALIISGCASRAPQVAVPAPGTPAVTQAPAPARPALSLPPLPAYTEAAPDEIRAAIAAMDPRSQGLASWNDLAPALAQSLSYMATRPAGGVALDRPGVRATNADFMAALRQLSGLLPELDANPGLLAERFRWLRVDTAWTGYYEPVLRASRSPAPGYAHPIYRTPPDMRVTEVAASGSGKQRMTYRVVNGPKGRTLKPYYDRAEIDAGALRGKGLELAWAADPVDVYILQVQGSGRLRFTDGSEARVLYAAQNGRPYVSIGRILKERGELPPDGVNMPAIRQWLESHPAQARELMNTNPSYVFFRLEEGRASGPLGCTGRPLTPWVSLATDRSVLPSGALVAFSAPVPQPAGGGAVTGLGLAQDTGGAIKGYRIDLFCGAGDRASAVAGHLDAPGPAWLLLPRTR
;
A
#
# COMPACT_ATOMS: atom_id res chain seq x y z
N MET A 1 29.43 41.24 -42.30
CA MET A 1 29.77 42.60 -41.86
C MET A 1 29.47 42.73 -40.39
N PHE A 2 30.52 43.16 -39.65
CA PHE A 2 30.56 43.46 -38.20
C PHE A 2 30.28 42.30 -37.24
N ARG A 3 31.20 41.64 -36.59
CA ARG A 3 32.46 41.77 -35.80
C ARG A 3 32.35 42.68 -34.58
N ASN A 4 32.54 41.98 -33.40
CA ASN A 4 33.18 42.45 -32.14
C ASN A 4 32.30 43.25 -31.17
N LEU A 5 32.15 42.80 -29.92
CA LEU A 5 33.10 43.08 -28.83
C LEU A 5 32.63 42.41 -27.51
N LEU A 6 33.49 41.57 -26.96
CA LEU A 6 33.52 41.21 -25.54
C LEU A 6 34.11 42.38 -24.71
N PRO A 7 33.86 42.42 -23.42
CA PRO A 7 35.00 42.30 -22.52
C PRO A 7 34.85 41.23 -21.42
N ARG A 8 35.99 40.58 -21.24
CA ARG A 8 36.31 39.70 -20.11
C ARG A 8 36.50 40.52 -18.83
N GLY A 9 36.14 39.94 -17.67
CA GLY A 9 36.81 40.22 -16.41
C GLY A 9 35.91 40.57 -15.25
N ALA A 10 35.50 39.53 -14.46
CA ALA A 10 35.33 39.60 -13.02
C ALA A 10 34.95 38.20 -12.49
N ALA A 11 35.89 37.28 -12.57
CA ALA A 11 35.89 36.06 -11.78
C ALA A 11 36.70 36.28 -10.49
N CYS A 12 36.32 35.57 -9.43
CA CYS A 12 37.06 35.43 -8.18
C CYS A 12 37.05 36.62 -7.20
N ARG A 13 36.04 36.57 -6.29
CA ARG A 13 36.23 36.89 -4.84
C ARG A 13 34.91 36.81 -4.10
N PHE A 14 34.44 35.58 -3.80
CA PHE A 14 33.41 35.33 -2.74
C PHE A 14 33.34 33.87 -2.30
N VAL A 15 34.49 33.22 -2.13
CA VAL A 15 34.57 31.90 -1.46
C VAL A 15 35.84 31.91 -0.57
N ARG A 16 35.82 32.66 0.51
CA ARG A 16 36.78 32.52 1.64
C ARG A 16 36.28 33.36 2.83
N HIS A 17 35.13 33.03 3.42
CA HIS A 17 34.81 33.62 4.75
C HIS A 17 33.78 32.80 5.56
N PHE A 18 33.67 31.47 5.37
CA PHE A 18 32.80 30.65 6.21
C PHE A 18 33.40 29.31 6.68
N VAL A 19 34.71 29.22 6.81
CA VAL A 19 35.41 28.03 7.36
C VAL A 19 36.39 28.43 8.50
N ALA A 20 36.08 29.43 9.28
CA ALA A 20 36.94 29.84 10.40
C ALA A 20 36.12 30.27 11.64
N LYS A 21 35.09 29.51 12.02
CA LYS A 21 34.40 29.70 13.32
C LYS A 21 33.84 28.41 13.94
N ALA A 22 34.51 27.29 13.76
CA ALA A 22 34.16 26.03 14.41
C ALA A 22 35.40 25.27 14.92
N LYS A 23 36.36 25.98 15.50
CA LYS A 23 37.52 25.37 16.18
C LYS A 23 38.05 26.29 17.30
N ALA A 24 37.20 26.63 18.26
CA ALA A 24 37.66 27.24 19.53
C ALA A 24 36.52 27.22 20.56
N ALA A 25 36.15 26.04 21.09
CA ALA A 25 35.43 25.91 22.34
C ALA A 25 35.48 24.43 22.81
N SER A 26 36.70 23.95 23.02
CA SER A 26 36.90 22.68 23.74
C SER A 26 38.18 22.83 24.55
N THR A 27 38.09 23.54 25.65
CA THR A 27 38.99 23.44 26.82
C THR A 27 38.52 24.43 27.87
N ARG A 28 37.72 23.96 28.81
CA ARG A 28 37.73 24.36 30.22
C ARG A 28 36.75 23.43 30.97
N GLY A 29 37.35 22.51 31.69
CA GLY A 29 36.66 21.70 32.66
C GLY A 29 36.20 22.57 33.84
N LEU A 30 35.07 22.24 34.36
CA LEU A 30 34.66 22.53 35.72
C LEU A 30 33.79 21.36 36.20
N SER A 31 34.43 20.56 37.05
CA SER A 31 33.80 19.60 37.97
C SER A 31 32.91 20.37 38.93
N LEU A 32 31.65 19.95 39.05
CA LEU A 32 30.86 20.21 40.25
C LEU A 32 30.21 18.91 40.70
N SER A 33 30.78 18.38 41.78
CA SER A 33 30.29 17.34 42.63
C SER A 33 29.23 17.94 43.57
N MET A 34 28.04 17.28 43.68
CA MET A 34 27.14 17.40 44.84
C MET A 34 26.26 16.18 44.84
N ALA A 35 26.61 15.18 45.62
CA ALA A 35 26.21 14.88 46.99
C ALA A 35 24.73 14.50 47.13
N LEU A 36 24.54 13.17 47.27
CA LEU A 36 23.37 12.50 47.85
C LEU A 36 23.32 12.74 49.35
N PRO A 37 22.19 12.78 49.99
CA PRO A 37 22.10 12.33 51.38
C PRO A 37 21.44 10.98 51.49
N ALA A 38 22.10 10.15 52.29
CA ALA A 38 21.69 8.83 52.71
C ALA A 38 20.78 8.87 53.95
N SER A 39 20.08 7.77 54.08
CA SER A 39 19.69 7.09 55.34
C SER A 39 18.52 7.65 56.15
N PHE A 40 17.53 6.78 56.29
CA PHE A 40 17.04 6.41 57.65
C PHE A 40 16.70 4.92 57.71
N THR A 41 17.25 4.28 58.75
CA THR A 41 17.28 2.89 59.14
C THR A 41 16.05 2.49 59.91
N SER A 42 15.62 1.26 59.73
CA SER A 42 15.00 0.19 60.56
C SER A 42 14.68 0.47 62.05
N PRO A 43 14.07 -0.46 62.83
CA PRO A 43 13.67 -1.87 62.59
C PRO A 43 12.33 -2.28 63.25
N GLY A 44 11.84 -3.50 62.95
CA GLY A 44 10.77 -4.10 63.75
C GLY A 44 10.48 -5.58 63.40
N ARG A 45 10.96 -6.44 64.24
CA ARG A 45 10.93 -7.92 64.29
C ARG A 45 9.54 -8.52 64.43
N GLY A 46 9.36 -9.75 63.88
CA GLY A 46 8.30 -10.70 64.25
C GLY A 46 8.30 -11.93 63.36
N ARG A 47 8.99 -12.94 63.75
CA ARG A 47 8.87 -14.40 63.75
C ARG A 47 7.41 -14.89 63.60
N ALA A 48 7.03 -16.05 62.96
CA ALA A 48 7.66 -17.36 62.88
C ALA A 48 6.80 -18.27 61.95
N ALA A 49 7.49 -19.27 61.38
CA ALA A 49 7.13 -20.68 61.23
C ALA A 49 5.76 -21.01 60.58
N GLY A 50 5.61 -21.93 59.71
CA GLY A 50 6.29 -23.14 59.34
C GLY A 50 5.33 -24.10 58.68
N ALA A 51 5.89 -25.10 58.00
CA ALA A 51 5.31 -26.38 57.57
C ALA A 51 4.39 -26.39 56.35
N LEU A 52 4.80 -26.90 55.19
CA LEU A 52 4.99 -28.28 54.71
C LEU A 52 3.79 -29.23 54.94
N LEU A 53 3.19 -29.73 53.85
CA LEU A 53 2.84 -31.11 53.51
C LEU A 53 1.81 -31.12 52.35
N LEU A 54 2.19 -31.68 51.23
CA LEU A 54 2.05 -33.05 50.72
C LEU A 54 0.69 -33.40 50.14
N ALA A 55 0.77 -33.73 48.90
CA ALA A 55 -0.07 -34.45 47.97
C ALA A 55 -1.24 -35.28 48.56
N LEU A 56 -2.32 -35.36 47.75
CA LEU A 56 -2.90 -36.65 47.37
C LEU A 56 -3.87 -36.49 46.19
N ILE A 57 -3.66 -37.35 45.21
CA ILE A 57 -4.47 -37.66 44.05
C ILE A 57 -5.71 -38.41 44.51
N ILE A 58 -6.89 -38.02 44.07
CA ILE A 58 -8.00 -38.99 43.88
C ILE A 58 -8.78 -38.65 42.63
N SER A 59 -8.74 -39.59 41.72
CA SER A 59 -9.62 -39.73 40.53
C SER A 59 -11.07 -39.96 40.98
N GLY A 60 -11.98 -39.27 40.31
CA GLY A 60 -13.41 -39.55 40.46
C GLY A 60 -14.14 -39.16 39.17
N CYS A 61 -14.32 -40.15 38.29
CA CYS A 61 -15.27 -40.08 37.18
C CYS A 61 -16.70 -39.98 37.74
N ALA A 62 -17.41 -38.94 37.35
CA ALA A 62 -18.88 -38.93 37.43
C ALA A 62 -19.40 -38.29 36.15
N SER A 63 -19.85 -39.16 35.25
CA SER A 63 -20.67 -38.86 34.09
C SER A 63 -21.98 -38.20 34.52
N ARG A 64 -22.25 -37.00 34.03
CA ARG A 64 -23.56 -36.37 34.15
C ARG A 64 -24.14 -36.20 32.76
N ALA A 65 -25.27 -36.87 32.53
CA ALA A 65 -26.07 -36.83 31.31
C ALA A 65 -26.57 -35.41 31.01
N PRO A 66 -26.77 -35.04 29.71
CA PRO A 66 -27.27 -33.73 29.35
C PRO A 66 -28.76 -33.63 29.67
N GLN A 67 -29.16 -32.65 30.45
CA GLN A 67 -30.55 -32.27 30.61
C GLN A 67 -30.98 -31.47 29.34
N VAL A 68 -31.97 -32.01 28.66
CA VAL A 68 -32.71 -31.36 27.57
C VAL A 68 -33.56 -30.26 28.18
N ALA A 69 -33.26 -29.01 27.88
CA ALA A 69 -34.15 -27.89 28.21
C ALA A 69 -35.30 -27.80 27.21
N VAL A 70 -36.53 -27.89 27.74
CA VAL A 70 -37.77 -27.68 26.99
C VAL A 70 -37.92 -26.17 26.68
N PRO A 71 -38.15 -25.74 25.44
CA PRO A 71 -38.38 -24.34 25.13
C PRO A 71 -39.80 -23.91 25.48
N ALA A 72 -39.94 -22.70 26.07
CA ALA A 72 -41.20 -22.03 26.31
C ALA A 72 -41.88 -21.60 24.99
N PRO A 73 -43.19 -21.57 24.91
CA PRO A 73 -43.90 -21.26 23.67
C PRO A 73 -44.04 -19.74 23.42
N GLY A 74 -43.76 -19.35 22.20
CA GLY A 74 -44.42 -18.20 21.56
C GLY A 74 -43.64 -16.89 21.42
N THR A 75 -42.77 -16.83 20.40
CA THR A 75 -42.60 -15.58 19.61
C THR A 75 -42.31 -16.00 18.17
N PRO A 76 -43.02 -15.46 17.14
CA PRO A 76 -42.75 -15.87 15.76
C PRO A 76 -41.35 -15.37 15.34
N ALA A 77 -40.47 -16.30 15.06
CA ALA A 77 -39.21 -16.04 14.41
C ALA A 77 -39.48 -15.53 13.00
N VAL A 78 -39.20 -14.29 12.72
CA VAL A 78 -39.08 -13.78 11.35
C VAL A 78 -37.86 -14.47 10.75
N THR A 79 -38.13 -15.55 10.00
CA THR A 79 -37.13 -16.25 9.21
C THR A 79 -36.73 -15.30 8.07
N GLN A 80 -35.68 -14.50 8.27
CA GLN A 80 -35.00 -13.90 7.13
C GLN A 80 -34.43 -15.06 6.29
N ALA A 81 -34.97 -15.22 5.10
CA ALA A 81 -34.43 -16.12 4.10
C ALA A 81 -32.93 -15.78 3.93
N PRO A 82 -32.01 -16.76 3.91
CA PRO A 82 -30.62 -16.49 3.62
C PRO A 82 -30.56 -15.83 2.24
N ALA A 83 -29.90 -14.65 2.18
CA ALA A 83 -29.63 -14.01 0.90
C ALA A 83 -28.96 -15.04 -0.02
N PRO A 84 -29.39 -15.13 -1.29
CA PRO A 84 -28.85 -16.12 -2.22
C PRO A 84 -27.32 -15.98 -2.23
N ALA A 85 -26.62 -17.08 -1.94
CA ALA A 85 -25.19 -17.15 -2.04
C ALA A 85 -24.82 -16.75 -3.47
N ARG A 86 -24.17 -15.59 -3.63
CA ARG A 86 -23.61 -15.20 -4.92
C ARG A 86 -22.69 -16.33 -5.38
N PRO A 87 -22.81 -16.82 -6.63
CA PRO A 87 -21.86 -17.77 -7.16
C PRO A 87 -20.47 -17.17 -7.00
N ALA A 88 -19.59 -17.92 -6.37
CA ALA A 88 -18.17 -17.56 -6.34
C ALA A 88 -17.75 -17.41 -7.80
N LEU A 89 -17.38 -16.20 -8.22
CA LEU A 89 -16.73 -15.98 -9.50
C LEU A 89 -15.45 -16.81 -9.45
N SER A 90 -15.51 -18.02 -10.02
CA SER A 90 -14.30 -18.80 -10.28
C SER A 90 -13.50 -18.00 -11.30
N LEU A 91 -12.46 -17.33 -10.81
CA LEU A 91 -11.47 -16.75 -11.72
C LEU A 91 -10.97 -17.89 -12.61
N PRO A 92 -10.81 -17.67 -13.91
CA PRO A 92 -10.23 -18.69 -14.79
C PRO A 92 -8.87 -19.12 -14.22
N PRO A 93 -8.49 -20.39 -14.39
CA PRO A 93 -7.19 -20.85 -13.91
C PRO A 93 -6.10 -19.94 -14.49
N LEU A 94 -5.20 -19.49 -13.62
CA LEU A 94 -4.09 -18.64 -14.04
C LEU A 94 -3.21 -19.41 -15.01
N PRO A 95 -2.88 -18.90 -16.24
CA PRO A 95 -2.05 -19.59 -17.20
C PRO A 95 -0.67 -19.94 -16.63
N ALA A 96 -0.02 -20.91 -17.27
CA ALA A 96 1.35 -21.32 -16.96
C ALA A 96 2.34 -20.20 -17.36
N TYR A 97 3.40 -20.06 -16.60
CA TYR A 97 4.54 -19.28 -17.04
C TYR A 97 5.25 -19.95 -18.20
N THR A 98 5.54 -19.20 -19.25
CA THR A 98 6.30 -19.67 -20.39
C THR A 98 7.53 -18.79 -20.57
N GLU A 99 8.64 -19.38 -21.03
CA GLU A 99 9.81 -18.58 -21.36
C GLU A 99 9.55 -17.76 -22.64
N ALA A 100 9.93 -16.49 -22.60
CA ALA A 100 9.84 -15.62 -23.74
C ALA A 100 10.82 -16.06 -24.85
N ALA A 101 10.41 -15.92 -26.10
CA ALA A 101 11.27 -16.23 -27.24
C ALA A 101 12.45 -15.23 -27.33
N PRO A 102 13.61 -15.63 -27.86
CA PRO A 102 14.77 -14.73 -27.98
C PRO A 102 14.47 -13.43 -28.74
N ASP A 103 13.64 -13.48 -29.77
CA ASP A 103 13.24 -12.31 -30.54
C ASP A 103 12.36 -11.35 -29.73
N GLU A 104 11.44 -11.91 -28.95
CA GLU A 104 10.61 -11.16 -28.02
C GLU A 104 11.46 -10.44 -26.97
N ILE A 105 12.45 -11.13 -26.38
CA ILE A 105 13.37 -10.54 -25.41
C ILE A 105 14.18 -9.40 -26.05
N ARG A 106 14.70 -9.61 -27.27
CA ARG A 106 15.46 -8.57 -27.97
C ARG A 106 14.59 -7.34 -28.25
N ALA A 107 13.36 -7.55 -28.72
CA ALA A 107 12.43 -6.46 -28.98
C ALA A 107 12.06 -5.70 -27.70
N ALA A 108 11.83 -6.43 -26.60
CA ALA A 108 11.54 -5.80 -25.30
C ALA A 108 12.72 -4.96 -24.80
N ILE A 109 13.95 -5.48 -24.87
CA ILE A 109 15.17 -4.74 -24.45
C ILE A 109 15.38 -3.51 -25.33
N ALA A 110 15.20 -3.62 -26.66
CA ALA A 110 15.35 -2.50 -27.58
C ALA A 110 14.32 -1.38 -27.33
N ALA A 111 13.15 -1.73 -26.80
CA ALA A 111 12.10 -0.77 -26.44
C ALA A 111 12.28 -0.14 -25.05
N MET A 112 13.18 -0.67 -24.21
CA MET A 112 13.39 -0.13 -22.87
C MET A 112 14.07 1.22 -22.90
N ASP A 113 13.47 2.17 -22.17
CA ASP A 113 14.03 3.50 -21.98
C ASP A 113 13.84 3.94 -20.52
N PRO A 114 14.94 4.10 -19.76
CA PRO A 114 14.86 4.57 -18.38
C PRO A 114 14.18 5.94 -18.28
N ARG A 115 14.30 6.79 -19.31
CA ARG A 115 13.66 8.12 -19.34
C ARG A 115 12.14 8.04 -19.37
N SER A 116 11.57 6.98 -19.95
CA SER A 116 10.12 6.73 -19.91
C SER A 116 9.62 6.56 -18.47
N GLN A 117 10.48 6.02 -17.58
CA GLN A 117 10.25 5.88 -16.14
C GLN A 117 10.69 7.12 -15.33
N GLY A 118 11.12 8.22 -15.99
CA GLY A 118 11.62 9.41 -15.31
C GLY A 118 13.02 9.25 -14.70
N LEU A 119 13.77 8.23 -15.12
CA LEU A 119 15.15 7.97 -14.69
C LEU A 119 16.10 8.58 -15.72
N ALA A 120 17.21 9.17 -15.29
CA ALA A 120 18.22 9.67 -16.23
C ALA A 120 19.07 8.52 -16.78
N SER A 121 19.26 7.46 -15.99
CA SER A 121 20.00 6.23 -16.35
C SER A 121 19.45 5.05 -15.55
N TRP A 122 19.88 3.83 -15.90
CA TRP A 122 19.53 2.64 -15.12
C TRP A 122 20.11 2.66 -13.70
N ASN A 123 21.18 3.42 -13.43
CA ASN A 123 21.73 3.59 -12.10
C ASN A 123 20.73 4.23 -11.13
N ASP A 124 19.79 5.02 -11.62
CA ASP A 124 18.76 5.66 -10.81
C ASP A 124 17.73 4.66 -10.23
N LEU A 125 17.76 3.40 -10.67
CA LEU A 125 17.02 2.30 -10.03
C LEU A 125 17.62 1.87 -8.68
N ALA A 126 18.88 2.19 -8.39
CA ALA A 126 19.58 1.69 -7.21
C ALA A 126 18.84 1.95 -5.88
N PRO A 127 18.24 3.13 -5.61
CA PRO A 127 17.45 3.34 -4.39
C PRO A 127 16.23 2.43 -4.29
N ALA A 128 15.44 2.28 -5.36
CA ALA A 128 14.26 1.42 -5.38
C ALA A 128 14.64 -0.06 -5.20
N LEU A 129 15.73 -0.47 -5.83
CA LEU A 129 16.29 -1.81 -5.72
C LEU A 129 16.77 -2.11 -4.30
N ALA A 130 17.44 -1.13 -3.64
CA ALA A 130 17.85 -1.24 -2.24
C ALA A 130 16.66 -1.45 -1.29
N GLN A 131 15.50 -0.81 -1.55
CA GLN A 131 14.27 -1.04 -0.79
C GLN A 131 13.77 -2.49 -0.95
N SER A 132 13.76 -3.03 -2.17
CA SER A 132 13.38 -4.43 -2.42
C SER A 132 14.36 -5.41 -1.79
N LEU A 133 15.67 -5.18 -1.89
CA LEU A 133 16.70 -5.99 -1.23
C LEU A 133 16.54 -5.99 0.29
N SER A 134 16.29 -4.82 0.88
CA SER A 134 16.04 -4.68 2.33
C SER A 134 14.80 -5.47 2.78
N TYR A 135 13.72 -5.46 1.98
CA TYR A 135 12.54 -6.28 2.27
C TYR A 135 12.84 -7.77 2.14
N MET A 136 13.48 -8.20 1.04
CA MET A 136 13.79 -9.62 0.82
C MET A 136 14.72 -10.19 1.88
N ALA A 137 15.62 -9.38 2.47
CA ALA A 137 16.46 -9.78 3.59
C ALA A 137 15.67 -10.19 4.85
N THR A 138 14.41 -9.77 4.99
CA THR A 138 13.53 -10.17 6.08
C THR A 138 12.79 -11.49 5.83
N ARG A 139 12.93 -12.08 4.63
CA ARG A 139 12.20 -13.28 4.24
C ARG A 139 13.06 -14.53 4.41
N PRO A 140 12.49 -15.67 4.86
CA PRO A 140 13.23 -16.94 4.91
C PRO A 140 13.71 -17.33 3.51
N ALA A 141 15.01 -17.49 3.31
CA ALA A 141 15.62 -17.73 1.98
C ALA A 141 15.01 -18.95 1.26
N GLY A 142 14.85 -20.08 1.96
CA GLY A 142 14.30 -21.32 1.39
C GLY A 142 12.77 -21.34 1.26
N GLY A 143 12.08 -20.26 1.69
CA GLY A 143 10.62 -20.17 1.57
C GLY A 143 10.19 -20.09 0.11
N VAL A 144 9.28 -20.97 -0.33
CA VAL A 144 8.69 -20.91 -1.66
C VAL A 144 7.84 -19.66 -1.79
N ALA A 145 8.21 -18.76 -2.68
CA ALA A 145 7.53 -17.52 -2.93
C ALA A 145 6.56 -17.61 -4.12
N LEU A 146 6.89 -18.42 -5.11
CA LEU A 146 6.09 -18.68 -6.30
C LEU A 146 6.11 -20.18 -6.62
N ASP A 147 4.94 -20.80 -6.77
CA ASP A 147 4.79 -22.18 -7.22
C ASP A 147 3.60 -22.25 -8.20
N ARG A 148 3.92 -22.27 -9.48
CA ARG A 148 2.95 -22.24 -10.57
C ARG A 148 3.43 -23.13 -11.73
N PRO A 149 2.54 -23.63 -12.59
CA PRO A 149 2.98 -24.30 -13.81
C PRO A 149 4.00 -23.47 -14.59
N GLY A 150 5.13 -24.08 -14.92
CA GLY A 150 6.24 -23.44 -15.63
C GLY A 150 7.27 -22.69 -14.74
N VAL A 151 6.97 -22.45 -13.45
CA VAL A 151 7.90 -21.78 -12.55
C VAL A 151 7.72 -22.20 -11.10
N ARG A 152 8.84 -22.52 -10.45
CA ARG A 152 8.93 -22.61 -8.99
C ARG A 152 10.14 -21.79 -8.54
N ALA A 153 9.92 -20.84 -7.64
CA ALA A 153 10.97 -19.95 -7.16
C ALA A 153 10.84 -19.68 -5.66
N THR A 154 11.97 -19.62 -4.99
CA THR A 154 12.12 -19.32 -3.56
C THR A 154 12.40 -17.83 -3.34
N ASN A 155 12.34 -17.38 -2.09
CA ASN A 155 12.78 -16.03 -1.75
C ASN A 155 14.28 -15.81 -2.08
N ALA A 156 15.10 -16.86 -2.03
CA ALA A 156 16.51 -16.79 -2.42
C ALA A 156 16.68 -16.47 -3.93
N ASP A 157 15.83 -17.03 -4.78
CA ASP A 157 15.86 -16.77 -6.23
C ASP A 157 15.49 -15.31 -6.53
N PHE A 158 14.47 -14.77 -5.88
CA PHE A 158 14.12 -13.36 -6.01
C PHE A 158 15.21 -12.44 -5.47
N MET A 159 15.81 -12.77 -4.33
CA MET A 159 16.94 -12.03 -3.79
C MET A 159 18.14 -12.06 -4.75
N ALA A 160 18.42 -13.22 -5.37
CA ALA A 160 19.50 -13.37 -6.34
C ALA A 160 19.26 -12.52 -7.60
N ALA A 161 18.00 -12.47 -8.11
CA ALA A 161 17.63 -11.61 -9.23
C ALA A 161 17.90 -10.13 -8.94
N LEU A 162 17.48 -9.65 -7.76
CA LEU A 162 17.69 -8.26 -7.35
C LEU A 162 19.19 -7.93 -7.18
N ARG A 163 19.98 -8.82 -6.57
CA ARG A 163 21.43 -8.65 -6.43
C ARG A 163 22.14 -8.65 -7.77
N GLN A 164 21.74 -9.55 -8.66
CA GLN A 164 22.28 -9.61 -10.01
C GLN A 164 22.01 -8.34 -10.79
N LEU A 165 20.76 -7.83 -10.76
CA LEU A 165 20.45 -6.53 -11.36
C LEU A 165 21.28 -5.41 -10.74
N SER A 166 21.41 -5.37 -9.42
CA SER A 166 22.21 -4.35 -8.72
C SER A 166 23.66 -4.29 -9.21
N GLY A 167 24.26 -5.45 -9.48
CA GLY A 167 25.62 -5.54 -10.05
C GLY A 167 25.72 -5.11 -11.51
N LEU A 168 24.62 -5.18 -12.26
CA LEU A 168 24.58 -4.83 -13.68
C LEU A 168 24.27 -3.35 -13.94
N LEU A 169 23.66 -2.64 -13.00
CA LEU A 169 23.19 -1.25 -13.21
C LEU A 169 24.24 -0.34 -13.87
N PRO A 170 25.54 -0.35 -13.47
CA PRO A 170 26.53 0.52 -14.08
C PRO A 170 26.78 0.27 -15.56
N GLU A 171 26.47 -0.92 -16.03
CA GLU A 171 26.78 -1.35 -17.41
C GLU A 171 25.55 -1.31 -18.32
N LEU A 172 24.31 -1.25 -17.75
CA LEU A 172 23.08 -1.43 -18.53
C LEU A 172 22.81 -0.33 -19.54
N ASP A 173 23.26 0.90 -19.29
CA ASP A 173 23.08 2.00 -20.25
C ASP A 173 23.91 1.75 -21.53
N ALA A 174 25.09 1.16 -21.39
CA ALA A 174 25.96 0.83 -22.51
C ALA A 174 25.66 -0.57 -23.11
N ASN A 175 25.23 -1.51 -22.30
CA ASN A 175 24.99 -2.90 -22.71
C ASN A 175 23.68 -3.46 -22.12
N PRO A 176 22.51 -3.04 -22.58
CA PRO A 176 21.23 -3.56 -22.09
C PRO A 176 21.01 -5.05 -22.43
N GLY A 177 21.78 -5.61 -23.38
CA GLY A 177 21.78 -7.03 -23.74
C GLY A 177 22.12 -7.96 -22.59
N LEU A 178 22.84 -7.47 -21.56
CA LEU A 178 23.10 -8.21 -20.33
C LEU A 178 21.84 -8.74 -19.65
N LEU A 179 20.70 -8.07 -19.83
CA LEU A 179 19.42 -8.56 -19.30
C LEU A 179 19.00 -9.88 -19.96
N ALA A 180 19.23 -10.06 -21.25
CA ALA A 180 18.95 -11.33 -21.94
C ALA A 180 19.93 -12.44 -21.53
N GLU A 181 21.19 -12.10 -21.32
CA GLU A 181 22.23 -13.06 -20.98
C GLU A 181 22.10 -13.57 -19.54
N ARG A 182 21.75 -12.71 -18.63
CA ARG A 182 21.77 -12.97 -17.18
C ARG A 182 20.46 -13.45 -16.61
N PHE A 183 19.32 -13.16 -17.25
CA PHE A 183 18.00 -13.50 -16.72
C PHE A 183 17.26 -14.46 -17.63
N ARG A 184 16.45 -15.33 -16.99
CA ARG A 184 15.32 -16.01 -17.62
C ARG A 184 14.17 -15.01 -17.65
N TRP A 185 13.52 -14.93 -18.78
CA TRP A 185 12.36 -14.05 -19.01
C TRP A 185 11.09 -14.90 -19.07
N LEU A 186 10.28 -14.81 -18.05
CA LEU A 186 9.05 -15.59 -17.95
C LEU A 186 7.86 -14.68 -18.24
N ARG A 187 7.16 -14.97 -19.32
CA ARG A 187 6.04 -14.18 -19.82
C ARG A 187 4.90 -14.14 -18.81
N VAL A 188 4.32 -12.96 -18.60
CA VAL A 188 3.12 -12.67 -17.81
C VAL A 188 2.16 -11.89 -18.69
N ASP A 189 1.08 -12.54 -19.11
CA ASP A 189 0.01 -11.80 -19.81
C ASP A 189 -0.70 -10.92 -18.79
N THR A 190 -0.71 -9.61 -18.99
CA THR A 190 -1.17 -8.67 -17.98
C THR A 190 -2.10 -7.59 -18.54
N ALA A 191 -3.00 -7.12 -17.66
CA ALA A 191 -3.73 -5.88 -17.82
C ALA A 191 -3.08 -4.82 -16.92
N TRP A 192 -2.68 -3.72 -17.51
CA TRP A 192 -2.08 -2.59 -16.82
C TRP A 192 -3.14 -1.61 -16.36
N THR A 193 -3.03 -1.21 -15.11
CA THR A 193 -3.73 -0.05 -14.55
C THR A 193 -2.70 0.85 -13.86
N GLY A 194 -3.11 2.03 -13.42
CA GLY A 194 -2.21 2.95 -12.74
C GLY A 194 -2.84 3.52 -11.47
N TYR A 195 -1.99 3.87 -10.51
CA TYR A 195 -2.39 4.62 -9.32
C TYR A 195 -1.40 5.73 -9.01
N TYR A 196 -1.84 6.74 -8.28
CA TYR A 196 -1.06 7.94 -8.02
C TYR A 196 -1.35 8.52 -6.64
N GLU A 197 -0.54 9.48 -6.18
CA GLU A 197 -0.83 10.27 -4.98
C GLU A 197 -1.67 11.51 -5.35
N PRO A 198 -2.98 11.54 -5.09
CA PRO A 198 -3.78 12.75 -5.29
C PRO A 198 -3.35 13.86 -4.32
N VAL A 199 -3.50 15.11 -4.76
CA VAL A 199 -3.26 16.29 -3.93
C VAL A 199 -4.60 16.91 -3.57
N LEU A 200 -4.95 16.93 -2.29
CA LEU A 200 -6.21 17.44 -1.77
C LEU A 200 -6.01 18.80 -1.09
N ARG A 201 -6.93 19.71 -1.31
CA ARG A 201 -7.02 20.92 -0.47
C ARG A 201 -7.62 20.53 0.88
N ALA A 202 -6.98 20.93 1.97
CA ALA A 202 -7.38 20.54 3.31
C ALA A 202 -7.21 21.65 4.34
N SER A 203 -7.90 21.49 5.47
CA SER A 203 -7.73 22.30 6.68
C SER A 203 -7.38 21.40 7.86
N ARG A 204 -6.61 21.92 8.82
CA ARG A 204 -6.25 21.19 10.06
C ARG A 204 -7.41 21.13 11.05
N SER A 205 -8.40 21.99 10.89
CA SER A 205 -9.63 22.06 11.71
C SER A 205 -10.84 22.24 10.80
N PRO A 206 -12.06 21.93 11.26
CA PRO A 206 -13.26 22.19 10.47
C PRO A 206 -13.38 23.70 10.21
N ALA A 207 -13.64 24.06 8.96
CA ALA A 207 -13.75 25.44 8.50
C ALA A 207 -14.75 25.53 7.34
N PRO A 208 -15.28 26.71 7.02
CA PRO A 208 -16.11 26.91 5.84
C PRO A 208 -15.42 26.40 4.58
N GLY A 209 -16.08 25.54 3.80
CA GLY A 209 -15.51 24.89 2.62
C GLY A 209 -14.57 23.71 2.89
N TYR A 210 -14.39 23.30 4.16
CA TYR A 210 -13.58 22.14 4.58
C TYR A 210 -14.36 21.32 5.60
N ALA A 211 -15.29 20.51 5.11
CA ALA A 211 -16.27 19.79 5.93
C ALA A 211 -16.11 18.25 5.91
N HIS A 212 -15.18 17.72 5.08
CA HIS A 212 -15.06 16.28 4.82
C HIS A 212 -13.87 15.70 5.57
N PRO A 213 -14.09 14.96 6.69
CA PRO A 213 -13.00 14.50 7.54
C PRO A 213 -12.21 13.35 6.91
N ILE A 214 -10.90 13.38 7.11
CA ILE A 214 -9.97 12.27 6.84
C ILE A 214 -9.63 11.67 8.19
N TYR A 215 -10.00 10.39 8.42
CA TYR A 215 -9.90 9.77 9.73
C TYR A 215 -8.64 8.93 9.91
N ARG A 216 -8.07 8.96 11.13
CA ARG A 216 -7.10 7.97 11.62
C ARG A 216 -7.80 6.67 11.96
N THR A 217 -7.00 5.59 12.10
CA THR A 217 -7.50 4.30 12.57
C THR A 217 -8.16 4.43 13.94
N PRO A 218 -9.44 4.05 14.05
CA PRO A 218 -10.15 4.09 15.33
C PRO A 218 -9.58 3.11 16.35
N PRO A 219 -9.43 3.49 17.62
CA PRO A 219 -8.85 2.63 18.65
C PRO A 219 -9.75 1.46 19.06
N ASP A 220 -11.04 1.52 18.74
CA ASP A 220 -12.02 0.45 18.97
C ASP A 220 -12.08 -0.58 17.84
N MET A 221 -11.38 -0.34 16.74
CA MET A 221 -11.27 -1.28 15.64
C MET A 221 -10.34 -2.43 15.99
N ARG A 222 -10.81 -3.66 15.80
CA ARG A 222 -10.05 -4.89 16.04
C ARG A 222 -9.96 -5.71 14.78
N VAL A 223 -8.82 -6.32 14.57
CA VAL A 223 -8.57 -7.24 13.45
C VAL A 223 -8.21 -8.60 14.01
N THR A 224 -8.87 -9.64 13.54
CA THR A 224 -8.54 -11.02 13.87
C THR A 224 -8.52 -11.88 12.62
N GLU A 225 -7.83 -13.00 12.69
CA GLU A 225 -7.93 -14.05 11.68
C GLU A 225 -8.97 -15.06 12.13
N VAL A 226 -9.93 -15.33 11.28
CA VAL A 226 -10.95 -16.37 11.48
C VAL A 226 -10.75 -17.46 10.45
N ALA A 227 -11.12 -18.71 10.80
CA ALA A 227 -11.15 -19.78 9.84
C ALA A 227 -12.18 -19.45 8.74
N ALA A 228 -11.74 -19.50 7.49
CA ALA A 228 -12.64 -19.39 6.35
C ALA A 228 -13.20 -20.78 5.99
N SER A 229 -14.30 -20.82 5.26
CA SER A 229 -14.83 -22.06 4.69
C SER A 229 -13.77 -22.71 3.79
N GLY A 230 -13.15 -23.80 4.22
CA GLY A 230 -11.98 -24.42 3.60
C GLY A 230 -10.72 -24.26 4.48
N SER A 231 -9.54 -24.63 3.96
CA SER A 231 -8.27 -24.60 4.71
C SER A 231 -7.65 -23.21 4.91
N GLY A 232 -8.36 -22.13 4.57
CA GLY A 232 -7.86 -20.76 4.60
C GLY A 232 -8.18 -19.99 5.89
N LYS A 233 -7.42 -18.92 6.13
CA LYS A 233 -7.71 -17.91 7.15
C LYS A 233 -8.20 -16.64 6.49
N GLN A 234 -9.26 -16.05 7.04
CA GLN A 234 -9.81 -14.76 6.60
C GLN A 234 -9.58 -13.71 7.69
N ARG A 235 -9.09 -12.53 7.29
CA ARG A 235 -9.02 -11.39 8.21
C ARG A 235 -10.40 -10.77 8.35
N MET A 236 -10.86 -10.65 9.59
CA MET A 236 -12.11 -9.97 9.92
C MET A 236 -11.80 -8.73 10.77
N THR A 237 -12.38 -7.60 10.38
CA THR A 237 -12.32 -6.35 11.13
C THR A 237 -13.66 -6.11 11.82
N TYR A 238 -13.62 -5.90 13.14
CA TYR A 238 -14.80 -5.81 13.98
C TYR A 238 -14.65 -4.77 15.07
N ARG A 239 -15.75 -4.44 15.73
CA ARG A 239 -15.84 -3.66 16.95
C ARG A 239 -16.56 -4.44 18.03
N VAL A 240 -16.23 -4.17 19.26
CA VAL A 240 -16.92 -4.73 20.42
C VAL A 240 -18.07 -3.80 20.79
N VAL A 241 -19.27 -4.36 20.87
CA VAL A 241 -20.47 -3.61 21.30
C VAL A 241 -20.93 -4.19 22.62
N ASN A 242 -21.05 -3.33 23.62
CA ASN A 242 -21.63 -3.68 24.91
C ASN A 242 -23.16 -3.60 24.80
N GLY A 243 -23.83 -4.67 25.10
CA GLY A 243 -25.30 -4.74 25.11
C GLY A 243 -25.83 -5.31 26.43
N PRO A 244 -27.15 -5.31 26.64
CA PRO A 244 -27.76 -5.85 27.87
C PRO A 244 -27.43 -7.31 28.15
N LYS A 245 -27.12 -8.09 27.10
CA LYS A 245 -26.74 -9.50 27.18
C LYS A 245 -25.21 -9.72 27.17
N GLY A 246 -24.42 -8.67 27.44
CA GLY A 246 -22.95 -8.74 27.42
C GLY A 246 -22.31 -8.18 26.15
N ARG A 247 -21.03 -8.55 25.95
CA ARG A 247 -20.21 -8.06 24.83
C ARG A 247 -20.49 -8.87 23.57
N THR A 248 -20.75 -8.17 22.46
CA THR A 248 -20.93 -8.79 21.13
C THR A 248 -19.93 -8.22 20.14
N LEU A 249 -19.48 -9.06 19.20
CA LEU A 249 -18.64 -8.64 18.09
C LEU A 249 -19.54 -8.28 16.91
N LYS A 250 -19.39 -7.06 16.39
CA LYS A 250 -20.04 -6.64 15.15
C LYS A 250 -18.98 -6.28 14.10
N PRO A 251 -19.22 -6.54 12.82
CA PRO A 251 -18.35 -6.02 11.77
C PRO A 251 -18.15 -4.51 11.95
N TYR A 252 -16.96 -4.01 11.58
CA TYR A 252 -16.72 -2.59 11.70
C TYR A 252 -17.68 -1.78 10.80
N TYR A 253 -17.88 -0.53 11.12
CA TYR A 253 -18.74 0.37 10.35
C TYR A 253 -18.38 0.34 8.87
N ASP A 254 -19.37 0.33 8.01
CA ASP A 254 -19.18 0.53 6.57
C ASP A 254 -19.09 2.01 6.21
N ARG A 255 -18.87 2.31 4.93
CA ARG A 255 -18.80 3.69 4.45
C ARG A 255 -20.04 4.48 4.74
N ALA A 256 -21.20 3.94 4.46
CA ALA A 256 -22.47 4.64 4.65
C ALA A 256 -22.70 5.02 6.12
N GLU A 257 -22.39 4.10 7.06
CA GLU A 257 -22.46 4.37 8.50
C GLU A 257 -21.45 5.44 8.94
N ILE A 258 -20.21 5.42 8.39
CA ILE A 258 -19.17 6.41 8.71
C ILE A 258 -19.57 7.79 8.16
N ASP A 259 -20.04 7.86 6.93
CA ASP A 259 -20.49 9.10 6.28
C ASP A 259 -21.77 9.65 6.92
N ALA A 260 -22.58 8.78 7.52
CA ALA A 260 -23.70 9.18 8.37
C ALA A 260 -23.28 9.70 9.75
N GLY A 261 -22.00 9.59 10.11
CA GLY A 261 -21.43 10.18 11.33
C GLY A 261 -21.11 9.20 12.45
N ALA A 262 -20.98 7.89 12.20
CA ALA A 262 -20.64 6.89 13.21
C ALA A 262 -19.32 7.18 13.96
N LEU A 263 -18.42 8.00 13.36
CA LEU A 263 -17.14 8.40 13.95
C LEU A 263 -17.12 9.87 14.43
N ARG A 264 -18.19 10.64 14.20
CA ARG A 264 -18.24 12.06 14.57
C ARG A 264 -18.08 12.24 16.09
N GLY A 265 -17.28 13.24 16.47
CA GLY A 265 -17.05 13.58 17.89
C GLY A 265 -16.13 12.62 18.65
N LYS A 266 -15.49 11.67 17.95
CA LYS A 266 -14.52 10.76 18.57
C LYS A 266 -13.06 11.26 18.53
N GLY A 267 -12.82 12.46 17.98
CA GLY A 267 -11.47 13.05 17.88
C GLY A 267 -10.54 12.26 16.99
N LEU A 268 -11.08 11.67 15.91
CA LEU A 268 -10.33 10.80 15.01
C LEU A 268 -9.88 11.50 13.71
N GLU A 269 -10.31 12.74 13.54
CA GLU A 269 -10.03 13.54 12.36
C GLU A 269 -8.54 13.95 12.31
N LEU A 270 -7.88 13.66 11.18
CA LEU A 270 -6.51 14.09 10.87
C LEU A 270 -6.51 15.44 10.17
N ALA A 271 -7.50 15.67 9.33
CA ALA A 271 -7.70 16.84 8.52
C ALA A 271 -9.14 16.87 7.97
N TRP A 272 -9.54 18.00 7.40
CA TRP A 272 -10.82 18.17 6.70
C TRP A 272 -10.55 18.60 5.26
N ALA A 273 -11.01 17.81 4.31
CA ALA A 273 -10.89 18.11 2.89
C ALA A 273 -12.04 19.02 2.42
N ALA A 274 -11.79 19.71 1.30
CA ALA A 274 -12.76 20.61 0.69
C ALA A 274 -13.85 19.84 -0.08
N ASP A 275 -13.56 18.66 -0.60
CA ASP A 275 -14.42 17.90 -1.52
C ASP A 275 -14.54 16.43 -1.05
N PRO A 276 -15.77 15.88 -0.90
CA PRO A 276 -16.00 14.50 -0.55
C PRO A 276 -15.52 13.52 -1.65
N VAL A 277 -15.53 13.92 -2.91
CA VAL A 277 -15.05 13.12 -4.04
C VAL A 277 -13.53 12.93 -3.93
N ASP A 278 -12.81 13.98 -3.54
CA ASP A 278 -11.37 13.89 -3.29
C ASP A 278 -11.06 12.91 -2.15
N VAL A 279 -11.84 12.92 -1.07
CA VAL A 279 -11.68 11.95 0.04
C VAL A 279 -11.96 10.53 -0.44
N TYR A 280 -12.98 10.33 -1.26
CA TYR A 280 -13.27 9.03 -1.84
C TYR A 280 -12.13 8.52 -2.72
N ILE A 281 -11.63 9.36 -3.62
CA ILE A 281 -10.51 9.02 -4.51
C ILE A 281 -9.25 8.73 -3.69
N LEU A 282 -8.95 9.55 -2.68
CA LEU A 282 -7.84 9.30 -1.75
C LEU A 282 -7.92 7.90 -1.13
N GLN A 283 -9.11 7.46 -0.73
CA GLN A 283 -9.31 6.14 -0.13
C GLN A 283 -9.14 5.00 -1.16
N VAL A 284 -9.50 5.23 -2.42
CA VAL A 284 -9.26 4.28 -3.52
C VAL A 284 -7.76 4.18 -3.82
N GLN A 285 -7.05 5.31 -3.84
CA GLN A 285 -5.61 5.38 -4.11
C GLN A 285 -4.75 4.90 -2.91
N GLY A 286 -5.27 4.99 -1.68
CA GLY A 286 -4.61 4.51 -0.47
C GLY A 286 -3.56 5.45 0.14
N SER A 287 -3.11 6.47 -0.59
CA SER A 287 -2.24 7.55 -0.09
C SER A 287 -2.46 8.82 -0.87
N GLY A 288 -2.01 9.97 -0.33
CA GLY A 288 -2.13 11.26 -0.98
C GLY A 288 -1.39 12.37 -0.25
N ARG A 289 -1.47 13.57 -0.80
CA ARG A 289 -0.91 14.78 -0.20
C ARG A 289 -2.02 15.74 0.18
N LEU A 290 -1.88 16.34 1.34
CA LEU A 290 -2.73 17.42 1.80
C LEU A 290 -1.99 18.74 1.63
N ARG A 291 -2.61 19.68 0.94
CA ARG A 291 -2.19 21.07 0.90
C ARG A 291 -3.11 21.86 1.81
N PHE A 292 -2.56 22.31 2.92
CA PHE A 292 -3.33 23.03 3.93
C PHE A 292 -3.54 24.51 3.58
N THR A 293 -4.55 25.10 4.20
CA THR A 293 -4.89 26.51 4.03
C THR A 293 -3.80 27.48 4.50
N ASP A 294 -2.87 27.01 5.36
CA ASP A 294 -1.71 27.76 5.82
C ASP A 294 -0.49 27.64 4.85
N GLY A 295 -0.68 26.96 3.71
CA GLY A 295 0.37 26.72 2.72
C GLY A 295 1.29 25.54 3.03
N SER A 296 1.16 24.93 4.20
CA SER A 296 1.93 23.72 4.55
C SER A 296 1.42 22.49 3.80
N GLU A 297 2.28 21.49 3.67
CA GLU A 297 1.93 20.20 3.07
C GLU A 297 2.23 19.05 4.03
N ALA A 298 1.37 18.02 3.99
CA ALA A 298 1.61 16.76 4.66
C ALA A 298 1.17 15.60 3.76
N ARG A 299 1.63 14.39 4.06
CA ARG A 299 1.14 13.16 3.43
C ARG A 299 0.15 12.46 4.33
N VAL A 300 -0.85 11.86 3.70
CA VAL A 300 -1.72 10.87 4.32
C VAL A 300 -1.41 9.52 3.71
N LEU A 301 -1.08 8.58 4.57
CA LEU A 301 -0.65 7.24 4.21
C LEU A 301 -1.63 6.22 4.76
N TYR A 302 -1.87 5.14 4.01
CA TYR A 302 -2.70 4.03 4.45
C TYR A 302 -2.28 3.54 5.84
N ALA A 303 -3.23 3.39 6.71
CA ALA A 303 -3.03 2.83 8.04
C ALA A 303 -3.84 1.57 8.28
N ALA A 304 -5.11 1.56 7.87
CA ALA A 304 -6.00 0.43 8.05
C ALA A 304 -7.22 0.51 7.11
N GLN A 305 -7.96 -0.59 7.04
CA GLN A 305 -9.22 -0.72 6.30
C GLN A 305 -10.28 -1.32 7.23
N ASN A 306 -11.55 -0.93 7.02
CA ASN A 306 -12.68 -1.40 7.82
C ASN A 306 -13.05 -2.88 7.63
N GLY A 307 -12.35 -3.62 6.76
CA GLY A 307 -12.57 -5.05 6.51
C GLY A 307 -13.78 -5.35 5.62
N ARG A 308 -14.43 -4.33 5.06
CA ARG A 308 -15.51 -4.52 4.10
C ARG A 308 -14.94 -4.73 2.69
N PRO A 309 -15.63 -5.50 1.84
CA PRO A 309 -15.20 -5.72 0.47
C PRO A 309 -15.23 -4.41 -0.33
N TYR A 310 -14.26 -4.27 -1.24
CA TYR A 310 -14.28 -3.17 -2.21
C TYR A 310 -15.31 -3.45 -3.31
N VAL A 311 -16.12 -2.43 -3.61
CA VAL A 311 -17.09 -2.42 -4.71
C VAL A 311 -16.73 -1.26 -5.64
N SER A 312 -16.47 -1.56 -6.90
CA SER A 312 -16.14 -0.53 -7.91
C SER A 312 -17.40 0.25 -8.30
N ILE A 313 -17.42 1.55 -8.00
CA ILE A 313 -18.51 2.43 -8.45
C ILE A 313 -18.47 2.64 -9.98
N GLY A 314 -17.30 2.60 -10.59
CA GLY A 314 -17.17 2.63 -12.06
C GLY A 314 -17.86 1.45 -12.73
N ARG A 315 -17.76 0.23 -12.15
CA ARG A 315 -18.53 -0.91 -12.62
C ARG A 315 -20.02 -0.69 -12.51
N ILE A 316 -20.48 -0.11 -11.39
CA ILE A 316 -21.91 0.19 -11.20
C ILE A 316 -22.41 1.20 -12.24
N LEU A 317 -21.64 2.26 -12.52
CA LEU A 317 -21.99 3.23 -13.57
C LEU A 317 -22.06 2.60 -14.95
N LYS A 318 -21.13 1.68 -15.27
CA LYS A 318 -21.19 0.89 -16.48
C LYS A 318 -22.43 0.00 -16.55
N GLU A 319 -22.72 -0.74 -15.49
CA GLU A 319 -23.89 -1.62 -15.39
C GLU A 319 -25.23 -0.84 -15.49
N ARG A 320 -25.26 0.43 -15.06
CA ARG A 320 -26.40 1.33 -15.21
C ARG A 320 -26.47 2.01 -16.59
N GLY A 321 -25.47 1.84 -17.44
CA GLY A 321 -25.38 2.52 -18.74
C GLY A 321 -25.04 4.02 -18.65
N GLU A 322 -24.58 4.49 -17.50
CA GLU A 322 -24.26 5.89 -17.24
C GLU A 322 -22.83 6.27 -17.67
N LEU A 323 -21.97 5.28 -17.84
CA LEU A 323 -20.68 5.41 -18.50
C LEU A 323 -20.56 4.34 -19.61
N PRO A 324 -19.98 4.69 -20.76
CA PRO A 324 -19.77 3.73 -21.84
C PRO A 324 -18.81 2.63 -21.40
N PRO A 325 -18.95 1.40 -21.94
CA PRO A 325 -18.14 0.24 -21.56
C PRO A 325 -16.63 0.48 -21.61
N ASP A 326 -16.16 1.24 -22.58
CA ASP A 326 -14.74 1.55 -22.82
C ASP A 326 -14.31 2.90 -22.21
N GLY A 327 -15.24 3.60 -21.54
CA GLY A 327 -15.02 4.92 -20.94
C GLY A 327 -14.93 4.92 -19.42
N VAL A 328 -14.89 3.76 -18.76
CA VAL A 328 -14.84 3.68 -17.30
C VAL A 328 -13.43 3.91 -16.81
N ASN A 329 -13.12 5.15 -16.49
CA ASN A 329 -11.84 5.56 -15.92
C ASN A 329 -12.05 6.58 -14.79
N MET A 330 -11.01 6.87 -14.00
CA MET A 330 -11.13 7.74 -12.83
C MET A 330 -11.60 9.17 -13.17
N PRO A 331 -11.12 9.83 -14.24
CA PRO A 331 -11.64 11.13 -14.66
C PRO A 331 -13.12 11.10 -15.00
N ALA A 332 -13.60 10.10 -15.74
CA ALA A 332 -15.02 9.96 -16.09
C ALA A 332 -15.90 9.71 -14.84
N ILE A 333 -15.42 8.88 -13.92
CA ILE A 333 -16.10 8.66 -12.62
C ILE A 333 -16.18 9.96 -11.84
N ARG A 334 -15.08 10.72 -11.75
CA ARG A 334 -15.04 12.02 -11.08
C ARG A 334 -16.03 12.98 -11.71
N GLN A 335 -15.99 13.14 -13.04
CA GLN A 335 -16.90 14.01 -13.79
C GLN A 335 -18.36 13.65 -13.53
N TRP A 336 -18.68 12.35 -13.49
CA TRP A 336 -20.04 11.90 -13.18
C TRP A 336 -20.44 12.32 -11.77
N LEU A 337 -19.59 12.09 -10.76
CA LEU A 337 -19.87 12.46 -9.37
C LEU A 337 -20.06 13.98 -9.20
N GLU A 338 -19.26 14.79 -9.89
CA GLU A 338 -19.35 16.27 -9.87
C GLU A 338 -20.59 16.78 -10.58
N SER A 339 -21.02 16.12 -11.66
CA SER A 339 -22.23 16.50 -12.41
C SER A 339 -23.54 15.98 -11.80
N HIS A 340 -23.46 15.03 -10.85
CA HIS A 340 -24.63 14.43 -10.19
C HIS A 340 -24.53 14.52 -8.66
N PRO A 341 -24.39 15.72 -8.05
CA PRO A 341 -24.09 15.88 -6.63
C PRO A 341 -25.17 15.28 -5.72
N ALA A 342 -26.43 15.25 -6.14
CA ALA A 342 -27.53 14.64 -5.39
C ALA A 342 -27.40 13.11 -5.28
N GLN A 343 -26.78 12.45 -6.24
CA GLN A 343 -26.64 10.99 -6.32
C GLN A 343 -25.20 10.54 -5.94
N ALA A 344 -24.24 11.44 -5.97
CA ALA A 344 -22.84 11.13 -5.75
C ALA A 344 -22.58 10.41 -4.42
N ARG A 345 -23.21 10.88 -3.32
CA ARG A 345 -23.07 10.25 -2.01
C ARG A 345 -23.64 8.85 -1.97
N GLU A 346 -24.82 8.64 -2.55
CA GLU A 346 -25.43 7.32 -2.64
C GLU A 346 -24.54 6.36 -3.42
N LEU A 347 -24.06 6.78 -4.59
CA LEU A 347 -23.17 5.97 -5.41
C LEU A 347 -21.87 5.62 -4.67
N MET A 348 -21.20 6.59 -4.06
CA MET A 348 -19.98 6.34 -3.29
C MET A 348 -20.23 5.35 -2.14
N ASN A 349 -21.40 5.42 -1.49
CA ASN A 349 -21.79 4.53 -0.40
C ASN A 349 -22.14 3.10 -0.83
N THR A 350 -22.30 2.83 -2.12
CA THR A 350 -22.39 1.45 -2.64
C THR A 350 -21.09 0.66 -2.44
N ASN A 351 -19.95 1.36 -2.29
CA ASN A 351 -18.69 0.78 -1.88
C ASN A 351 -18.56 0.78 -0.34
N PRO A 352 -18.81 -0.34 0.35
CA PRO A 352 -18.78 -0.39 1.81
C PRO A 352 -17.37 -0.29 2.40
N SER A 353 -16.33 -0.45 1.58
CA SER A 353 -14.92 -0.35 2.00
C SER A 353 -14.58 1.09 2.40
N TYR A 354 -13.89 1.24 3.53
CA TYR A 354 -13.40 2.52 4.04
C TYR A 354 -11.95 2.41 4.50
N VAL A 355 -11.11 3.36 4.08
CA VAL A 355 -9.68 3.41 4.42
C VAL A 355 -9.43 4.48 5.46
N PHE A 356 -8.66 4.12 6.48
CA PHE A 356 -8.15 4.99 7.53
C PHE A 356 -6.68 5.31 7.27
N PHE A 357 -6.26 6.50 7.68
CA PHE A 357 -4.96 7.04 7.36
C PHE A 357 -4.13 7.35 8.61
N ARG A 358 -2.84 7.58 8.41
CA ARG A 358 -1.95 8.29 9.32
C ARG A 358 -1.39 9.51 8.60
N LEU A 359 -1.20 10.58 9.35
CA LEU A 359 -0.58 11.80 8.84
C LEU A 359 0.94 11.71 9.00
N GLU A 360 1.66 12.16 7.99
CA GLU A 360 3.11 12.28 7.99
C GLU A 360 3.49 13.70 7.57
N GLU A 361 4.04 14.45 8.51
CA GLU A 361 4.49 15.84 8.28
C GLU A 361 5.88 15.84 7.64
N GLY A 362 6.17 16.88 6.86
CA GLY A 362 7.47 17.10 6.24
C GLY A 362 7.68 16.35 4.92
N ARG A 363 8.93 16.35 4.43
CA ARG A 363 9.34 15.67 3.20
C ARG A 363 9.58 14.18 3.46
N ALA A 364 8.52 13.42 3.55
CA ALA A 364 8.66 11.97 3.61
C ALA A 364 9.14 11.37 2.28
N SER A 365 9.79 10.22 2.36
CA SER A 365 10.44 9.53 1.24
C SER A 365 9.48 8.91 0.20
N GLY A 366 8.16 9.13 0.29
CA GLY A 366 7.13 8.56 -0.58
C GLY A 366 6.12 7.72 0.20
N PRO A 367 5.01 7.31 -0.44
CA PRO A 367 4.06 6.40 0.16
C PRO A 367 4.74 5.05 0.41
N LEU A 368 4.32 4.34 1.48
CA LEU A 368 4.84 3.01 1.78
C LEU A 368 3.98 1.96 1.08
N GLY A 369 4.63 1.09 0.33
CA GLY A 369 3.98 -0.10 -0.22
C GLY A 369 3.73 -1.18 0.83
N CYS A 370 3.14 -2.28 0.40
CA CYS A 370 2.84 -3.44 1.26
C CYS A 370 4.08 -4.10 1.87
N THR A 371 5.26 -3.82 1.32
CA THR A 371 6.56 -4.25 1.85
C THR A 371 7.02 -3.41 3.04
N GLY A 372 6.30 -2.33 3.38
CA GLY A 372 6.70 -1.35 4.38
C GLY A 372 7.88 -0.49 3.95
N ARG A 373 8.14 -0.39 2.66
CA ARG A 373 9.21 0.41 2.05
C ARG A 373 8.63 1.49 1.15
N PRO A 374 9.33 2.63 1.00
CA PRO A 374 8.91 3.69 0.09
C PRO A 374 8.76 3.20 -1.35
N LEU A 375 7.70 3.66 -2.00
CA LEU A 375 7.46 3.42 -3.41
C LEU A 375 8.18 4.45 -4.27
N THR A 376 8.63 4.01 -5.45
CA THR A 376 9.29 4.85 -6.44
C THR A 376 8.38 5.02 -7.66
N PRO A 377 8.05 6.27 -8.06
CA PRO A 377 7.24 6.53 -9.24
C PRO A 377 7.78 5.80 -10.48
N TRP A 378 6.86 5.25 -11.29
CA TRP A 378 7.12 4.57 -12.57
C TRP A 378 7.96 3.29 -12.46
N VAL A 379 8.36 2.89 -11.25
CA VAL A 379 9.18 1.69 -10.94
C VAL A 379 8.42 0.71 -10.07
N SER A 380 7.71 1.21 -9.04
CA SER A 380 6.99 0.34 -8.11
C SER A 380 5.69 -0.17 -8.73
N LEU A 381 5.45 -1.46 -8.57
CA LEU A 381 4.29 -2.18 -9.08
C LEU A 381 3.47 -2.74 -7.92
N ALA A 382 2.15 -2.53 -7.96
CA ALA A 382 1.22 -3.30 -7.15
C ALA A 382 0.77 -4.54 -7.91
N THR A 383 0.89 -5.71 -7.27
CA THR A 383 0.68 -7.01 -7.91
C THR A 383 -0.14 -7.96 -7.03
N ASP A 384 -0.71 -8.98 -7.63
CA ASP A 384 -1.20 -10.15 -6.91
C ASP A 384 -0.02 -11.04 -6.54
N ARG A 385 0.21 -11.23 -5.24
CA ARG A 385 1.34 -12.03 -4.74
C ARG A 385 1.32 -13.48 -5.17
N SER A 386 0.16 -14.00 -5.56
CA SER A 386 0.03 -15.35 -6.08
C SER A 386 0.53 -15.48 -7.53
N VAL A 387 0.71 -14.35 -8.22
CA VAL A 387 1.23 -14.25 -9.59
C VAL A 387 2.63 -13.64 -9.59
N LEU A 388 2.79 -12.46 -9.03
CA LEU A 388 4.07 -11.76 -8.91
C LEU A 388 4.32 -11.46 -7.43
N PRO A 389 5.08 -12.30 -6.71
CA PRO A 389 5.35 -12.11 -5.29
C PRO A 389 6.07 -10.78 -5.02
N SER A 390 5.85 -10.24 -3.82
CA SER A 390 6.60 -9.05 -3.39
C SER A 390 8.10 -9.29 -3.45
N GLY A 391 8.83 -8.38 -4.09
CA GLY A 391 10.25 -8.50 -4.40
C GLY A 391 10.54 -9.04 -5.80
N ALA A 392 9.53 -9.39 -6.59
CA ALA A 392 9.75 -9.79 -7.99
C ALA A 392 10.30 -8.62 -8.81
N LEU A 393 11.29 -8.93 -9.65
CA LEU A 393 11.82 -8.06 -10.69
C LEU A 393 11.04 -8.33 -11.99
N VAL A 394 10.53 -7.28 -12.61
CA VAL A 394 9.66 -7.35 -13.79
C VAL A 394 10.18 -6.45 -14.88
N ALA A 395 10.47 -7.00 -16.06
CA ALA A 395 10.59 -6.21 -17.27
C ALA A 395 9.21 -5.94 -17.84
N PHE A 396 8.93 -4.72 -18.35
CA PHE A 396 7.58 -4.39 -18.76
C PHE A 396 7.47 -3.32 -19.85
N SER A 397 6.31 -3.31 -20.51
CA SER A 397 5.87 -2.23 -21.37
C SER A 397 4.40 -1.93 -21.07
N ALA A 398 4.17 -0.85 -20.32
CA ALA A 398 2.82 -0.38 -19.98
C ALA A 398 2.40 0.71 -21.00
N PRO A 399 1.29 0.52 -21.74
CA PRO A 399 0.85 1.51 -22.71
C PRO A 399 0.38 2.79 -22.03
N VAL A 400 0.77 3.94 -22.56
CA VAL A 400 0.30 5.25 -22.08
C VAL A 400 -0.91 5.66 -22.93
N PRO A 401 -2.07 5.91 -22.30
CA PRO A 401 -3.26 6.33 -23.03
C PRO A 401 -3.06 7.66 -23.79
N GLN A 402 -3.74 7.83 -24.93
CA GLN A 402 -3.66 9.07 -25.74
C GLN A 402 -3.96 10.36 -24.96
N PRO A 403 -4.98 10.41 -24.06
CA PRO A 403 -5.22 11.60 -23.23
C PRO A 403 -4.04 11.97 -22.30
N ALA A 404 -3.13 11.00 -22.03
CA ALA A 404 -1.94 11.18 -21.21
C ALA A 404 -0.64 11.29 -22.05
N GLY A 405 -0.74 11.50 -23.36
CA GLY A 405 0.39 11.70 -24.26
C GLY A 405 0.74 10.53 -25.18
N GLY A 406 0.14 9.36 -24.98
CA GLY A 406 0.41 8.18 -25.82
C GLY A 406 1.77 7.53 -25.56
N GLY A 407 2.09 6.49 -26.36
CA GLY A 407 3.34 5.73 -26.25
C GLY A 407 3.29 4.64 -25.18
N ALA A 408 4.41 4.43 -24.50
CA ALA A 408 4.51 3.44 -23.41
C ALA A 408 5.54 3.88 -22.36
N VAL A 409 5.35 3.41 -21.12
CA VAL A 409 6.40 3.35 -20.12
C VAL A 409 7.03 1.97 -20.20
N THR A 410 8.30 1.91 -20.55
CA THR A 410 9.04 0.67 -20.80
C THR A 410 10.26 0.58 -19.89
N GLY A 411 10.48 -0.56 -19.26
CA GLY A 411 11.67 -0.70 -18.44
C GLY A 411 11.61 -1.81 -17.39
N LEU A 412 12.17 -1.52 -16.22
CA LEU A 412 12.29 -2.45 -15.10
C LEU A 412 11.45 -1.98 -13.91
N GLY A 413 10.60 -2.87 -13.42
CA GLY A 413 9.71 -2.63 -12.30
C GLY A 413 9.96 -3.60 -11.14
N LEU A 414 9.53 -3.19 -9.97
CA LEU A 414 9.70 -3.92 -8.73
C LEU A 414 8.33 -4.13 -8.06
N ALA A 415 7.96 -5.39 -7.81
CA ALA A 415 6.74 -5.72 -7.09
C ALA A 415 6.87 -5.35 -5.61
N GLN A 416 6.45 -4.14 -5.24
CA GLN A 416 6.62 -3.55 -3.91
C GLN A 416 5.31 -3.25 -3.20
N ASP A 417 4.18 -3.38 -3.93
CA ASP A 417 2.87 -3.06 -3.39
C ASP A 417 1.80 -4.10 -3.75
N THR A 418 0.61 -3.94 -3.18
CA THR A 418 -0.59 -4.74 -3.45
C THR A 418 -1.83 -3.87 -3.34
N GLY A 419 -2.88 -4.20 -4.08
CA GLY A 419 -4.17 -3.52 -4.00
C GLY A 419 -5.33 -4.49 -3.78
N GLY A 420 -6.40 -4.03 -3.13
CA GLY A 420 -7.61 -4.83 -2.91
C GLY A 420 -8.27 -5.28 -4.23
N ALA A 421 -8.16 -4.45 -5.27
CA ALA A 421 -8.66 -4.71 -6.62
C ALA A 421 -7.63 -5.37 -7.55
N ILE A 422 -6.36 -5.50 -7.12
CA ILE A 422 -5.28 -6.06 -7.92
C ILE A 422 -5.27 -7.57 -7.71
N LYS A 423 -5.84 -8.29 -8.67
CA LYS A 423 -6.01 -9.74 -8.64
C LYS A 423 -5.61 -10.37 -9.97
N GLY A 424 -5.03 -11.58 -9.88
CA GLY A 424 -4.57 -12.32 -11.04
C GLY A 424 -3.46 -11.57 -11.78
N TYR A 425 -3.64 -11.40 -13.09
CA TYR A 425 -2.64 -10.77 -13.96
C TYR A 425 -2.70 -9.25 -14.04
N ARG A 426 -3.54 -8.59 -13.24
CA ARG A 426 -3.53 -7.13 -13.17
C ARG A 426 -2.28 -6.64 -12.47
N ILE A 427 -1.58 -5.73 -13.12
CA ILE A 427 -0.46 -4.98 -12.54
C ILE A 427 -0.87 -3.50 -12.49
N ASP A 428 -0.67 -2.88 -11.34
CA ASP A 428 -0.99 -1.46 -11.13
C ASP A 428 0.31 -0.66 -10.96
N LEU A 429 0.59 0.23 -11.91
CA LEU A 429 1.81 1.02 -11.95
C LEU A 429 1.69 2.24 -11.02
N PHE A 430 2.61 2.40 -10.09
CA PHE A 430 2.70 3.60 -9.28
C PHE A 430 3.24 4.77 -10.12
N CYS A 431 2.38 5.70 -10.48
CA CYS A 431 2.73 6.83 -11.34
C CYS A 431 3.33 8.02 -10.56
N GLY A 432 3.32 7.99 -9.21
CA GLY A 432 3.80 9.11 -8.39
C GLY A 432 2.73 10.17 -8.16
N ALA A 433 3.06 11.45 -8.31
CA ALA A 433 2.14 12.58 -8.09
C ALA A 433 2.25 13.61 -9.23
N GLY A 434 1.27 14.50 -9.33
CA GLY A 434 1.20 15.56 -10.34
C GLY A 434 0.43 15.18 -11.58
N ASP A 435 0.38 16.10 -12.55
CA ASP A 435 -0.56 16.03 -13.69
C ASP A 435 -0.32 14.82 -14.61
N ARG A 436 0.94 14.52 -14.93
CA ARG A 436 1.28 13.33 -15.73
C ARG A 436 0.86 12.04 -15.01
N ALA A 437 1.17 11.95 -13.70
CA ALA A 437 0.80 10.79 -12.92
C ALA A 437 -0.71 10.59 -12.85
N SER A 438 -1.44 11.66 -12.60
CA SER A 438 -2.91 11.67 -12.58
C SER A 438 -3.51 11.29 -13.95
N ALA A 439 -2.97 11.84 -15.03
CA ALA A 439 -3.45 11.57 -16.38
C ALA A 439 -3.21 10.11 -16.78
N VAL A 440 -2.00 9.57 -16.55
CA VAL A 440 -1.69 8.17 -16.86
C VAL A 440 -2.50 7.24 -15.98
N ALA A 441 -2.43 7.41 -14.65
CA ALA A 441 -3.14 6.55 -13.70
C ALA A 441 -4.66 6.58 -13.89
N GLY A 442 -5.19 7.74 -14.27
CA GLY A 442 -6.63 7.92 -14.48
C GLY A 442 -7.18 7.19 -15.71
N HIS A 443 -6.37 6.97 -16.74
CA HIS A 443 -6.81 6.42 -18.03
C HIS A 443 -6.19 5.06 -18.37
N LEU A 444 -5.17 4.59 -17.64
CA LEU A 444 -4.50 3.34 -17.94
C LEU A 444 -5.39 2.16 -17.53
N ASP A 445 -5.95 1.48 -18.50
CA ASP A 445 -6.65 0.19 -18.41
C ASP A 445 -6.50 -0.52 -19.75
N ALA A 446 -5.36 -1.19 -19.96
CA ALA A 446 -5.03 -1.77 -21.24
C ALA A 446 -4.13 -3.01 -21.10
N PRO A 447 -4.20 -3.99 -22.01
CA PRO A 447 -3.24 -5.08 -22.06
C PRO A 447 -1.85 -4.57 -22.44
N GLY A 448 -0.82 -5.25 -21.94
CA GLY A 448 0.56 -4.95 -22.31
C GLY A 448 1.51 -6.02 -21.76
N PRO A 449 2.67 -6.23 -22.38
CA PRO A 449 3.58 -7.29 -21.99
C PRO A 449 4.30 -7.00 -20.68
N ALA A 450 4.50 -8.07 -19.90
CA ALA A 450 5.39 -8.09 -18.75
C ALA A 450 6.12 -9.43 -18.69
N TRP A 451 7.30 -9.42 -18.07
CA TRP A 451 8.13 -10.62 -17.89
C TRP A 451 8.71 -10.63 -16.49
N LEU A 452 8.46 -11.72 -15.77
CA LEU A 452 9.17 -12.00 -14.53
C LEU A 452 10.62 -12.36 -14.85
N LEU A 453 11.56 -11.68 -14.25
CA LEU A 453 12.99 -11.93 -14.40
C LEU A 453 13.52 -12.74 -13.22
N LEU A 454 14.06 -13.93 -13.52
CA LEU A 454 14.77 -14.78 -12.55
C LEU A 454 16.20 -15.02 -13.04
N PRO A 455 17.18 -15.27 -12.15
CA PRO A 455 18.54 -15.55 -12.58
C PRO A 455 18.60 -16.75 -13.52
N ARG A 456 19.45 -16.70 -14.54
CA ARG A 456 19.87 -17.93 -15.23
C ARG A 456 20.81 -18.69 -14.30
N THR A 457 20.44 -19.91 -13.93
CA THR A 457 21.37 -20.85 -13.33
C THR A 457 22.44 -21.22 -14.39
N ARG A 458 23.69 -21.09 -14.04
CA ARG A 458 24.82 -21.56 -14.89
C ARG A 458 24.78 -23.06 -15.05
#